data_2fc5b1dc37641baa91b522c6d9331400
#
_entry.id   2fc5b1dc37641baa91b522c6d9331400
#
_cell.length_a   1.000
_cell.length_b   1.000
_cell.length_c   1.000
_cell.angle_alpha   90.00
_cell.angle_beta   90.00
_cell.angle_gamma   90.00
#
_symmetry.space_group_name_H-M   'P 1'
#
loop_
_entity.id
_entity.type
_entity.pdbx_description
1 polymer ?
#
loop_
_entity_poly.entity_id
_entity_poly.type
_entity_poly.pdbx_seq_one_letter_code
_entity_poly.pdbx_strand_id
1 'polypeptide(L)'
;MLSFPYKRILIVILLLSHVASCGTETTESEGVIIDVHGRQEHQAIGPGGRPVGESWSRSPVYAQHGMAATAQPLASQIAIDILKIGGSAVDAAIAANAALGLMEPTGNGIGGDLFAMLWDPAAEELVGLNASGRSPKSRTFAQLKSQLNGADTIPPLGHLPVTVPGTVDGWFELHNRYG
;
A
#
# COMPACT_ATOMS: atom_id res chain seq x y z
N MET A 1 -16.80 40.88 23.34
CA MET A 1 -15.79 40.99 24.40
C MET A 1 -15.94 39.79 25.32
N LEU A 2 -15.31 38.65 24.94
CA LEU A 2 -15.36 37.41 25.71
C LEU A 2 -13.92 36.86 25.73
N SER A 3 -13.33 36.92 26.91
CA SER A 3 -11.96 36.51 27.22
C SER A 3 -11.90 34.98 27.43
N PHE A 4 -11.02 34.28 26.73
CA PHE A 4 -10.66 32.88 27.00
C PHE A 4 -9.46 32.84 27.95
N PRO A 5 -9.51 32.07 29.02
CA PRO A 5 -8.34 31.90 29.91
C PRO A 5 -7.44 30.77 29.39
N TYR A 6 -6.21 31.12 29.07
CA TYR A 6 -5.09 30.16 28.84
C TYR A 6 -4.72 29.47 30.16
N LYS A 7 -5.00 28.19 30.29
CA LYS A 7 -4.40 27.36 31.34
C LYS A 7 -3.03 26.88 30.86
N ARG A 8 -2.00 27.44 31.47
CA ARG A 8 -0.61 26.99 31.34
C ARG A 8 -0.48 25.59 31.94
N ILE A 9 -0.19 24.59 31.12
CA ILE A 9 0.24 23.26 31.59
C ILE A 9 1.75 23.32 31.74
N LEU A 10 2.20 23.23 32.97
CA LEU A 10 3.61 23.11 33.38
C LEU A 10 4.01 21.65 33.20
N ILE A 11 4.84 21.34 32.22
CA ILE A 11 5.42 20.01 32.07
C ILE A 11 6.68 19.96 32.91
N VAL A 12 6.64 19.20 34.04
CA VAL A 12 7.79 18.87 34.83
C VAL A 12 8.50 17.70 34.15
N ILE A 13 9.70 17.95 33.61
CA ILE A 13 10.57 16.89 33.10
C ILE A 13 11.35 16.34 34.31
N LEU A 14 11.00 15.14 34.76
CA LEU A 14 11.76 14.39 35.71
C LEU A 14 12.82 13.56 34.97
N LEU A 15 14.08 13.99 35.12
CA LEU A 15 15.24 13.20 34.70
C LEU A 15 15.41 12.03 35.70
N LEU A 16 15.16 10.82 35.26
CA LEU A 16 15.65 9.59 35.89
C LEU A 16 16.63 8.92 34.94
N SER A 17 17.88 9.04 35.35
CA SER A 17 19.02 8.31 34.77
C SER A 17 19.02 6.86 35.22
N HIS A 18 19.53 5.99 34.35
CA HIS A 18 20.00 4.61 34.52
C HIS A 18 18.95 3.50 34.63
N VAL A 19 18.72 2.82 33.52
CA VAL A 19 18.77 1.35 33.50
C VAL A 19 19.50 0.90 32.25
N ALA A 20 20.44 0.02 32.47
CA ALA A 20 21.34 -0.56 31.48
C ALA A 20 20.60 -1.43 30.45
N SER A 21 21.05 -1.32 29.23
CA SER A 21 21.34 -2.38 28.26
C SER A 21 20.55 -3.69 28.38
N CYS A 22 19.62 -3.89 27.48
CA CYS A 22 19.45 -5.18 26.83
C CYS A 22 19.26 -4.88 25.33
N GLY A 23 20.33 -5.07 24.56
CA GLY A 23 20.32 -4.96 23.13
C GLY A 23 19.50 -6.11 22.56
N THR A 24 18.33 -5.82 22.04
CA THR A 24 17.72 -6.65 21.02
C THR A 24 18.25 -6.13 19.70
N GLU A 25 19.26 -6.81 19.17
CA GLU A 25 19.63 -6.71 17.75
C GLU A 25 18.41 -7.17 16.96
N THR A 26 17.66 -6.21 16.42
CA THR A 26 16.79 -6.48 15.30
C THR A 26 17.70 -6.71 14.10
N THR A 27 17.96 -7.94 13.77
CA THR A 27 18.54 -8.31 12.48
C THR A 27 17.53 -7.93 11.41
N GLU A 28 17.65 -6.70 10.88
CA GLU A 28 17.11 -6.37 9.58
C GLU A 28 17.77 -7.32 8.59
N SER A 29 16.98 -8.12 7.89
CA SER A 29 17.48 -8.94 6.80
C SER A 29 17.87 -8.00 5.66
N GLU A 30 19.13 -7.58 5.65
CA GLU A 30 19.72 -6.87 4.53
C GLU A 30 19.69 -7.80 3.32
N GLY A 31 18.93 -7.43 2.29
CA GLY A 31 18.95 -8.13 1.02
C GLY A 31 20.32 -7.97 0.36
N VAL A 32 21.04 -9.07 0.22
CA VAL A 32 22.35 -9.08 -0.46
C VAL A 32 22.09 -9.07 -1.97
N ILE A 33 22.44 -7.99 -2.64
CA ILE A 33 22.49 -7.92 -4.10
C ILE A 33 23.92 -8.26 -4.55
N ILE A 34 24.04 -9.31 -5.36
CA ILE A 34 25.32 -9.67 -5.98
C ILE A 34 25.34 -9.04 -7.36
N ASP A 35 26.32 -8.15 -7.61
CA ASP A 35 26.54 -7.57 -8.94
C ASP A 35 27.09 -8.63 -9.92
N VAL A 36 27.11 -8.31 -11.20
CA VAL A 36 27.63 -9.19 -12.27
C VAL A 36 29.14 -9.51 -12.11
N HIS A 37 29.82 -8.90 -11.14
CA HIS A 37 31.22 -9.12 -10.81
C HIS A 37 31.41 -9.82 -9.45
N GLY A 38 30.31 -10.27 -8.81
CA GLY A 38 30.37 -11.01 -7.54
C GLY A 38 30.64 -10.14 -6.31
N ARG A 39 30.44 -8.82 -6.38
CA ARG A 39 30.56 -7.94 -5.22
C ARG A 39 29.22 -7.89 -4.47
N GLN A 40 29.29 -8.05 -3.16
CA GLN A 40 28.16 -7.85 -2.26
C GLN A 40 28.05 -6.33 -1.99
N GLU A 41 27.08 -5.68 -2.61
CA GLU A 41 26.67 -4.33 -2.20
C GLU A 41 25.42 -4.45 -1.33
N HIS A 42 25.54 -4.05 -0.08
CA HIS A 42 24.40 -3.86 0.81
C HIS A 42 23.67 -2.58 0.39
N GLN A 43 22.73 -2.73 -0.53
CA GLN A 43 21.92 -1.62 -0.98
C GLN A 43 20.55 -1.74 -0.30
N ALA A 44 20.21 -0.74 0.53
CA ALA A 44 18.88 -0.65 1.11
C ALA A 44 17.83 -0.62 -0.01
N ILE A 45 16.84 -1.49 0.07
CA ILE A 45 15.77 -1.57 -0.91
C ILE A 45 14.54 -0.89 -0.33
N GLY A 46 14.07 0.17 -0.99
CA GLY A 46 12.85 0.88 -0.64
C GLY A 46 11.58 0.19 -1.13
N PRO A 47 10.41 0.76 -0.83
CA PRO A 47 9.13 0.26 -1.31
C PRO A 47 9.11 0.04 -2.83
N GLY A 48 8.57 -1.08 -3.27
CA GLY A 48 8.55 -1.46 -4.68
C GLY A 48 9.87 -2.03 -5.22
N GLY A 49 10.79 -2.47 -4.34
CA GLY A 49 12.05 -3.11 -4.73
C GLY A 49 13.06 -2.18 -5.40
N ARG A 50 12.94 -0.87 -5.20
CA ARG A 50 13.87 0.13 -5.78
C ARG A 50 15.02 0.42 -4.82
N PRO A 51 16.26 0.60 -5.33
CA PRO A 51 17.38 1.02 -4.50
C PRO A 51 17.08 2.37 -3.83
N VAL A 52 17.39 2.49 -2.54
CA VAL A 52 17.31 3.76 -1.81
C VAL A 52 18.68 4.41 -1.85
N GLY A 53 18.79 5.59 -2.43
CA GLY A 53 20.01 6.38 -2.47
C GLY A 53 19.70 7.84 -2.20
N GLU A 54 20.65 8.59 -1.65
CA GLU A 54 20.50 10.02 -1.36
C GLU A 54 20.14 10.86 -2.61
N SER A 55 20.56 10.41 -3.80
CA SER A 55 20.23 11.04 -5.08
C SER A 55 18.78 10.89 -5.53
N TRP A 56 17.98 10.07 -4.84
CA TRP A 56 16.57 9.82 -5.17
C TRP A 56 15.59 10.66 -4.34
N SER A 57 16.09 11.51 -3.47
CA SER A 57 15.26 12.44 -2.72
C SER A 57 14.61 13.45 -3.68
N ARG A 58 13.31 13.69 -3.50
CA ARG A 58 12.56 14.70 -4.22
C ARG A 58 12.17 15.82 -3.26
N SER A 59 12.07 17.04 -3.76
CA SER A 59 11.50 18.12 -2.99
C SER A 59 10.06 17.80 -2.57
N PRO A 60 9.62 18.21 -1.36
CA PRO A 60 8.23 18.08 -0.96
C PRO A 60 7.30 18.76 -1.97
N VAL A 61 6.19 18.12 -2.25
CA VAL A 61 5.12 18.68 -3.09
C VAL A 61 3.98 19.10 -2.17
N TYR A 62 3.50 20.32 -2.34
CA TYR A 62 2.39 20.88 -1.59
C TYR A 62 1.18 21.07 -2.49
N ALA A 63 -0.01 20.74 -2.00
CA ALA A 63 -1.25 20.90 -2.72
C ALA A 63 -2.32 21.52 -1.80
N GLN A 64 -3.15 22.42 -2.35
CA GLN A 64 -4.20 23.11 -1.60
C GLN A 64 -5.54 22.36 -1.61
N HIS A 65 -5.85 21.63 -2.67
CA HIS A 65 -7.18 21.06 -2.89
C HIS A 65 -7.21 19.53 -2.95
N GLY A 66 -6.11 18.90 -3.22
CA GLY A 66 -6.00 17.45 -3.29
C GLY A 66 -4.66 17.01 -3.83
N MET A 67 -4.31 15.77 -3.58
CA MET A 67 -3.05 15.18 -4.00
C MET A 67 -3.27 13.74 -4.42
N ALA A 68 -2.50 13.29 -5.41
CA ALA A 68 -2.42 11.89 -5.79
C ALA A 68 -0.95 11.46 -5.94
N ALA A 69 -0.65 10.26 -5.48
CA ALA A 69 0.65 9.64 -5.65
C ALA A 69 0.48 8.19 -6.11
N THR A 70 1.17 7.83 -7.18
CA THR A 70 1.18 6.47 -7.73
C THR A 70 2.58 6.09 -8.18
N ALA A 71 2.79 4.81 -8.49
CA ALA A 71 4.07 4.34 -9.04
C ALA A 71 4.35 4.93 -10.45
N GLN A 72 3.32 5.43 -11.16
CA GLN A 72 3.41 5.93 -12.54
C GLN A 72 2.87 7.36 -12.63
N PRO A 73 3.68 8.36 -13.06
CA PRO A 73 3.25 9.76 -13.09
C PRO A 73 1.99 10.05 -13.91
N LEU A 74 1.78 9.33 -15.02
CA LEU A 74 0.57 9.50 -15.83
C LEU A 74 -0.69 9.04 -15.09
N ALA A 75 -0.61 7.98 -14.29
CA ALA A 75 -1.72 7.56 -13.45
C ALA A 75 -2.02 8.60 -12.34
N SER A 76 -0.98 9.21 -11.75
CA SER A 76 -1.18 10.32 -10.82
C SER A 76 -1.85 11.52 -11.49
N GLN A 77 -1.49 11.83 -12.75
CA GLN A 77 -2.13 12.91 -13.51
C GLN A 77 -3.61 12.62 -13.75
N ILE A 78 -3.97 11.39 -14.12
CA ILE A 78 -5.37 10.96 -14.30
C ILE A 78 -6.16 11.17 -12.99
N ALA A 79 -5.61 10.76 -11.83
CA ALA A 79 -6.26 10.99 -10.55
C ALA A 79 -6.49 12.49 -10.28
N ILE A 80 -5.50 13.32 -10.53
CA ILE A 80 -5.60 14.78 -10.37
C ILE A 80 -6.66 15.38 -11.30
N ASP A 81 -6.77 14.89 -12.52
CA ASP A 81 -7.75 15.39 -13.47
C ASP A 81 -9.19 15.03 -13.04
N ILE A 82 -9.41 13.84 -12.48
CA ILE A 82 -10.68 13.47 -11.86
C ILE A 82 -11.01 14.40 -10.68
N LEU A 83 -10.06 14.67 -9.80
CA LEU A 83 -10.27 15.61 -8.68
C LEU A 83 -10.61 17.02 -9.17
N LYS A 84 -9.96 17.52 -10.22
CA LYS A 84 -10.22 18.86 -10.79
C LYS A 84 -11.63 19.02 -11.37
N ILE A 85 -12.20 17.96 -11.91
CA ILE A 85 -13.59 18.00 -12.43
C ILE A 85 -14.65 17.74 -11.35
N GLY A 86 -14.24 17.60 -10.08
CA GLY A 86 -15.13 17.44 -8.94
C GLY A 86 -15.41 15.98 -8.55
N GLY A 87 -14.69 15.02 -9.08
CA GLY A 87 -14.77 13.64 -8.64
C GLY A 87 -14.25 13.44 -7.21
N SER A 88 -14.72 12.39 -6.55
CA SER A 88 -14.29 12.04 -5.22
C SER A 88 -12.83 11.52 -5.20
N ALA A 89 -12.22 11.44 -4.01
CA ALA A 89 -10.92 10.80 -3.84
C ALA A 89 -10.96 9.32 -4.25
N VAL A 90 -12.10 8.66 -4.06
CA VAL A 90 -12.32 7.27 -4.44
C VAL A 90 -12.40 7.12 -5.96
N ASP A 91 -13.15 8.00 -6.65
CA ASP A 91 -13.21 8.00 -8.11
C ASP A 91 -11.82 8.24 -8.72
N ALA A 92 -11.07 9.18 -8.16
CA ALA A 92 -9.71 9.47 -8.58
C ALA A 92 -8.78 8.26 -8.39
N ALA A 93 -8.89 7.55 -7.26
CA ALA A 93 -8.11 6.35 -6.99
C ALA A 93 -8.47 5.20 -7.93
N ILE A 94 -9.76 4.98 -8.22
CA ILE A 94 -10.22 3.97 -9.18
C ILE A 94 -9.70 4.27 -10.58
N ALA A 95 -9.81 5.51 -11.05
CA ALA A 95 -9.31 5.92 -12.37
C ALA A 95 -7.79 5.72 -12.50
N ALA A 96 -7.02 6.10 -11.47
CA ALA A 96 -5.58 5.86 -11.44
C ALA A 96 -5.24 4.37 -11.43
N ASN A 97 -5.95 3.57 -10.63
CA ASN A 97 -5.73 2.14 -10.55
C ASN A 97 -6.06 1.43 -11.87
N ALA A 98 -7.14 1.80 -12.55
CA ALA A 98 -7.46 1.30 -13.88
C ALA A 98 -6.37 1.63 -14.92
N ALA A 99 -5.84 2.86 -14.88
CA ALA A 99 -4.76 3.29 -15.75
C ALA A 99 -3.45 2.52 -15.49
N LEU A 100 -3.15 2.23 -14.22
CA LEU A 100 -1.99 1.42 -13.83
C LEU A 100 -2.03 0.01 -14.42
N GLY A 101 -3.20 -0.58 -14.63
CA GLY A 101 -3.32 -1.87 -15.30
C GLY A 101 -2.73 -1.88 -16.73
N LEU A 102 -2.70 -0.72 -17.40
CA LEU A 102 -2.02 -0.55 -18.69
C LEU A 102 -0.57 -0.10 -18.54
N MET A 103 -0.29 0.81 -17.59
CA MET A 103 1.00 1.49 -17.46
C MET A 103 2.02 0.72 -16.64
N GLU A 104 1.55 -0.16 -15.75
CA GLU A 104 2.36 -1.01 -14.87
C GLU A 104 1.76 -2.43 -14.78
N PRO A 105 1.66 -3.16 -15.91
CA PRO A 105 0.94 -4.43 -15.98
C PRO A 105 1.58 -5.57 -15.18
N THR A 106 2.83 -5.40 -14.74
CA THR A 106 3.52 -6.38 -13.88
C THR A 106 3.08 -6.32 -12.42
N GLY A 107 2.53 -5.19 -11.97
CA GLY A 107 2.12 -4.95 -10.59
C GLY A 107 0.63 -4.71 -10.41
N ASN A 108 -0.13 -4.55 -11.49
CA ASN A 108 -1.55 -4.22 -11.44
C ASN A 108 -2.33 -4.81 -12.62
N GLY A 109 -3.61 -5.10 -12.40
CA GLY A 109 -4.50 -5.57 -13.46
C GLY A 109 -5.88 -5.99 -12.97
N ILE A 110 -6.85 -5.98 -13.89
CA ILE A 110 -8.26 -6.32 -13.62
C ILE A 110 -8.49 -7.80 -13.28
N GLY A 111 -7.51 -8.64 -13.53
CA GLY A 111 -7.57 -10.09 -13.22
C GLY A 111 -7.07 -10.43 -11.82
N GLY A 112 -6.68 -9.45 -11.03
CA GLY A 112 -6.08 -9.64 -9.72
C GLY A 112 -6.97 -9.22 -8.55
N ASP A 113 -6.29 -8.83 -7.50
CA ASP A 113 -6.84 -8.50 -6.19
C ASP A 113 -6.87 -6.98 -5.98
N LEU A 114 -7.75 -6.52 -5.10
CA LEU A 114 -7.79 -5.13 -4.66
C LEU A 114 -7.90 -5.06 -3.14
N PHE A 115 -7.09 -4.18 -2.56
CA PHE A 115 -7.21 -3.75 -1.17
C PHE A 115 -7.31 -2.24 -1.13
N ALA A 116 -8.19 -1.72 -0.30
CA ALA A 116 -8.31 -0.29 -0.11
C ALA A 116 -8.46 0.04 1.37
N MET A 117 -7.92 1.19 1.75
CA MET A 117 -8.16 1.85 3.03
C MET A 117 -8.54 3.29 2.76
N LEU A 118 -9.61 3.76 3.38
CA LEU A 118 -10.08 5.13 3.24
C LEU A 118 -10.53 5.66 4.61
N TRP A 119 -10.40 6.96 4.79
CA TRP A 119 -11.00 7.68 5.90
C TRP A 119 -12.38 8.17 5.48
N ASP A 120 -13.42 7.74 6.21
CA ASP A 120 -14.78 8.25 6.03
C ASP A 120 -15.00 9.45 6.98
N PRO A 121 -15.06 10.69 6.47
CA PRO A 121 -15.23 11.86 7.31
C PRO A 121 -16.64 11.99 7.90
N ALA A 122 -17.64 11.33 7.34
CA ALA A 122 -19.01 11.36 7.84
C ALA A 122 -19.21 10.44 9.04
N ALA A 123 -18.56 9.28 9.00
CA ALA A 123 -18.56 8.31 10.11
C ALA A 123 -17.40 8.53 11.09
N GLU A 124 -16.41 9.39 10.74
CA GLU A 124 -15.17 9.62 11.48
C GLU A 124 -14.39 8.30 11.76
N GLU A 125 -14.35 7.42 10.77
CA GLU A 125 -13.69 6.12 10.91
C GLU A 125 -12.82 5.73 9.72
N LEU A 126 -11.87 4.84 9.96
CA LEU A 126 -11.06 4.20 8.93
C LEU A 126 -11.78 2.95 8.41
N VAL A 127 -12.09 2.94 7.13
CA VAL A 127 -12.75 1.82 6.46
C VAL A 127 -11.74 1.05 5.62
N GLY A 128 -11.77 -0.28 5.73
CA GLY A 128 -10.98 -1.19 4.92
C GLY A 128 -11.84 -2.03 3.98
N LEU A 129 -11.42 -2.18 2.74
CA LEU A 129 -11.99 -3.12 1.78
C LEU A 129 -10.96 -4.20 1.43
N ASN A 130 -11.39 -5.46 1.55
CA ASN A 130 -10.68 -6.60 1.00
C ASN A 130 -11.48 -7.17 -0.18
N ALA A 131 -11.02 -6.90 -1.39
CA ALA A 131 -11.53 -7.45 -2.64
C ALA A 131 -10.46 -8.33 -3.31
N SER A 132 -9.80 -9.18 -2.54
CA SER A 132 -8.77 -10.09 -3.02
C SER A 132 -9.30 -11.27 -3.85
N GLY A 133 -10.61 -11.35 -4.02
CA GLY A 133 -11.22 -12.47 -4.70
C GLY A 133 -11.22 -13.77 -3.88
N ARG A 134 -12.12 -14.67 -4.22
CA ARG A 134 -12.28 -15.93 -3.52
C ARG A 134 -11.56 -17.06 -4.25
N SER A 135 -11.25 -18.12 -3.54
CA SER A 135 -10.82 -19.34 -4.23
C SER A 135 -11.96 -19.90 -5.11
N PRO A 136 -11.65 -20.52 -6.26
CA PRO A 136 -12.67 -21.17 -7.09
C PRO A 136 -13.50 -22.19 -6.27
N LYS A 137 -14.83 -22.15 -6.44
CA LYS A 137 -15.75 -23.04 -5.70
C LYS A 137 -15.45 -24.53 -5.88
N SER A 138 -14.89 -24.90 -7.03
CA SER A 138 -14.50 -26.28 -7.34
C SER A 138 -13.22 -26.72 -6.64
N ARG A 139 -12.47 -25.81 -6.02
CA ARG A 139 -11.20 -26.12 -5.35
C ARG A 139 -11.41 -26.25 -3.86
N THR A 140 -11.35 -27.48 -3.37
CA THR A 140 -11.39 -27.75 -1.93
C THR A 140 -9.99 -27.67 -1.31
N PHE A 141 -9.92 -27.45 0.00
CA PHE A 141 -8.67 -27.47 0.76
C PHE A 141 -7.92 -28.80 0.59
N ALA A 142 -8.64 -29.95 0.62
CA ALA A 142 -8.02 -31.25 0.44
C ALA A 142 -7.37 -31.44 -0.93
N GLN A 143 -8.05 -30.97 -1.99
CA GLN A 143 -7.49 -30.99 -3.34
C GLN A 143 -6.24 -30.09 -3.44
N LEU A 144 -6.29 -28.87 -2.90
CA LEU A 144 -5.15 -27.97 -2.89
C LEU A 144 -3.97 -28.60 -2.14
N LYS A 145 -4.20 -29.14 -0.95
CA LYS A 145 -3.16 -29.79 -0.16
C LYS A 145 -2.54 -30.99 -0.89
N SER A 146 -3.33 -31.77 -1.59
CA SER A 146 -2.85 -32.88 -2.44
C SER A 146 -1.95 -32.37 -3.58
N GLN A 147 -2.30 -31.26 -4.23
CA GLN A 147 -1.52 -30.67 -5.32
C GLN A 147 -0.22 -30.01 -4.86
N LEU A 148 -0.13 -29.63 -3.60
CA LEU A 148 1.08 -29.06 -3.01
C LEU A 148 2.17 -30.13 -2.71
N ASN A 149 1.86 -31.43 -2.82
CA ASN A 149 2.82 -32.52 -2.65
C ASN A 149 3.67 -32.41 -1.37
N GLY A 150 3.05 -32.01 -0.26
CA GLY A 150 3.75 -31.85 1.02
C GLY A 150 4.34 -30.47 1.28
N ALA A 151 4.25 -29.53 0.33
CA ALA A 151 4.63 -28.14 0.60
C ALA A 151 3.58 -27.46 1.52
N ASP A 152 4.05 -26.56 2.41
CA ASP A 152 3.20 -25.82 3.35
C ASP A 152 2.71 -24.49 2.78
N THR A 153 3.22 -24.06 1.63
CA THR A 153 2.90 -22.80 0.99
C THR A 153 2.49 -22.99 -0.47
N ILE A 154 1.57 -22.13 -0.93
CA ILE A 154 1.19 -22.09 -2.35
C ILE A 154 2.33 -21.42 -3.12
N PRO A 155 2.84 -22.00 -4.22
CA PRO A 155 3.87 -21.38 -5.02
C PRO A 155 3.37 -20.05 -5.63
N PRO A 156 4.24 -19.03 -5.75
CA PRO A 156 3.81 -17.71 -6.25
C PRO A 156 3.48 -17.70 -7.76
N LEU A 157 3.86 -18.74 -8.47
CA LEU A 157 3.64 -18.87 -9.91
C LEU A 157 2.82 -20.12 -10.24
N GLY A 158 2.14 -20.09 -11.39
CA GLY A 158 1.32 -21.19 -11.88
C GLY A 158 -0.17 -20.97 -11.62
N HIS A 159 -0.96 -22.03 -11.65
CA HIS A 159 -2.42 -21.95 -11.55
C HIS A 159 -2.94 -22.06 -10.11
N LEU A 160 -2.12 -22.49 -9.17
CA LEU A 160 -2.55 -22.69 -7.78
C LEU A 160 -2.86 -21.38 -7.04
N PRO A 161 -2.07 -20.29 -7.20
CA PRO A 161 -2.35 -19.03 -6.53
C PRO A 161 -3.51 -18.23 -7.17
N VAL A 162 -4.00 -18.63 -8.34
CA VAL A 162 -5.03 -17.86 -9.05
C VAL A 162 -6.37 -17.90 -8.30
N THR A 163 -6.87 -16.73 -7.94
CA THR A 163 -8.19 -16.50 -7.35
C THR A 163 -9.22 -16.12 -8.41
N VAL A 164 -10.50 -16.07 -8.04
CA VAL A 164 -11.51 -15.40 -8.85
C VAL A 164 -11.21 -13.90 -8.82
N PRO A 165 -11.11 -13.20 -9.97
CA PRO A 165 -10.77 -11.77 -9.98
C PRO A 165 -11.70 -10.93 -9.11
N GLY A 166 -11.12 -10.10 -8.23
CA GLY A 166 -11.87 -9.26 -7.29
C GLY A 166 -11.75 -7.76 -7.55
N THR A 167 -10.73 -7.32 -8.33
CA THR A 167 -10.42 -5.91 -8.53
C THR A 167 -11.61 -5.09 -9.03
N VAL A 168 -12.28 -5.55 -10.09
CA VAL A 168 -13.39 -4.79 -10.70
C VAL A 168 -14.60 -4.73 -9.77
N ASP A 169 -14.92 -5.82 -9.09
CA ASP A 169 -15.98 -5.83 -8.07
C ASP A 169 -15.67 -4.84 -6.94
N GLY A 170 -14.41 -4.81 -6.50
CA GLY A 170 -13.93 -3.85 -5.51
C GLY A 170 -14.05 -2.39 -5.96
N TRP A 171 -13.81 -2.07 -7.23
CA TRP A 171 -14.03 -0.73 -7.76
C TRP A 171 -15.49 -0.32 -7.67
N PHE A 172 -16.41 -1.21 -8.06
CA PHE A 172 -17.85 -0.92 -7.97
C PHE A 172 -18.31 -0.78 -6.52
N GLU A 173 -17.81 -1.60 -5.61
CA GLU A 173 -18.15 -1.49 -4.20
C GLU A 173 -17.70 -0.15 -3.61
N LEU A 174 -16.47 0.29 -3.92
CA LEU A 174 -15.94 1.58 -3.49
C LEU A 174 -16.72 2.74 -4.10
N HIS A 175 -16.95 2.70 -5.43
CA HIS A 175 -17.66 3.77 -6.12
C HIS A 175 -19.10 3.92 -5.62
N ASN A 176 -19.83 2.82 -5.40
CA ASN A 176 -21.22 2.86 -4.96
C ASN A 176 -21.38 3.46 -3.55
N ARG A 177 -20.36 3.35 -2.70
CA ARG A 177 -20.42 3.84 -1.32
C ARG A 177 -19.81 5.23 -1.15
N TYR A 178 -18.75 5.54 -1.89
CA TYR A 178 -17.88 6.68 -1.64
C TYR A 178 -17.51 7.49 -2.91
N GLY A 179 -18.01 7.06 -4.09
CA GLY A 179 -17.80 7.73 -5.37
C GLY A 179 -18.64 8.99 -5.58
#